data_27e96a45a2a03c34525df323835b27d5
#
_entry.id   27e96a45a2a03c34525df323835b27d5
#
_cell.length_a   1.000
_cell.length_b   1.000
_cell.length_c   1.000
_cell.angle_alpha   90.00
_cell.angle_beta   90.00
_cell.angle_gamma   90.00
#
_symmetry.space_group_name_H-M   'P 1'
#
loop_
_entity.id
_entity.type
_entity.pdbx_description
1 polymer ?
#
loop_
_entity_poly.entity_id
_entity_poly.type
_entity_poly.pdbx_seq_one_letter_code
_entity_poly.pdbx_strand_id
1 'polypeptide(L)'
;MPKQAIIPPGSGVPLAPFVPGTLADGVVYVSGTLPFDKENNVVHVGDAAAQTRHVLEIIKSVIETAGGTMDDVTFNSIFITDWANYAAINQVYAEYFPGDKPARFCIQCGLVKPDALDRKSVV
;
A
#
# COMPACT_ATOMS: atom_id res chain seq x y z
N MET A 1 -3.34 25.07 -1.63
CA MET A 1 -2.02 24.75 -1.06
C MET A 1 -1.29 23.81 -1.98
N PRO A 2 -0.02 24.08 -2.31
CA PRO A 2 0.74 23.16 -3.13
C PRO A 2 1.00 21.85 -2.39
N LYS A 3 0.98 20.76 -3.13
CA LYS A 3 1.37 19.46 -2.60
C LYS A 3 2.88 19.28 -2.68
N GLN A 4 3.39 18.42 -1.84
CA GLN A 4 4.78 17.98 -1.85
C GLN A 4 4.83 16.50 -2.21
N ALA A 5 5.66 16.11 -3.18
CA ALA A 5 5.88 14.71 -3.50
C ALA A 5 6.67 14.03 -2.37
N ILE A 6 6.26 12.84 -2.01
CA ILE A 6 6.94 11.99 -1.03
C ILE A 6 7.48 10.77 -1.77
N ILE A 7 8.80 10.72 -1.89
CA ILE A 7 9.50 9.67 -2.64
C ILE A 7 10.56 9.07 -1.72
N PRO A 8 10.31 7.88 -1.15
CA PRO A 8 11.29 7.25 -0.28
C PRO A 8 12.62 7.01 -1.02
N PRO A 9 13.77 7.15 -0.34
CA PRO A 9 15.07 6.82 -0.95
C PRO A 9 15.07 5.39 -1.46
N GLY A 10 15.59 5.19 -2.66
CA GLY A 10 15.67 3.87 -3.28
C GLY A 10 14.37 3.41 -3.95
N SER A 11 13.36 4.27 -4.06
CA SER A 11 12.15 3.95 -4.82
C SER A 11 12.48 3.71 -6.29
N GLY A 12 11.79 2.74 -6.91
CA GLY A 12 11.89 2.52 -8.34
C GLY A 12 11.14 3.59 -9.14
N VAL A 13 11.27 3.54 -10.46
CA VAL A 13 10.50 4.39 -11.36
C VAL A 13 9.04 3.92 -11.35
N PRO A 14 8.06 4.80 -11.12
CA PRO A 14 6.65 4.41 -11.17
C PRO A 14 6.25 3.87 -12.54
N LEU A 15 5.28 2.95 -12.52
CA LEU A 15 4.75 2.31 -13.73
C LEU A 15 4.06 3.31 -14.68
N ALA A 16 3.54 4.39 -14.14
CA ALA A 16 2.77 5.41 -14.85
C ALA A 16 3.05 6.78 -14.23
N PRO A 17 2.48 7.89 -14.75
CA PRO A 17 2.79 9.23 -14.26
C PRO A 17 2.17 9.54 -12.89
N PHE A 18 2.76 8.99 -11.83
CA PHE A 18 2.39 9.27 -10.45
C PHE A 18 3.62 9.16 -9.54
N VAL A 19 3.48 9.60 -8.29
CA VAL A 19 4.50 9.49 -7.25
C VAL A 19 4.01 8.55 -6.15
N PRO A 20 4.91 7.98 -5.33
CA PRO A 20 4.49 7.07 -4.24
C PRO A 20 3.55 7.69 -3.23
N GLY A 21 3.69 8.98 -2.94
CA GLY A 21 2.79 9.68 -2.04
C GLY A 21 2.91 11.17 -2.19
N THR A 22 1.95 11.89 -1.60
CA THR A 22 1.96 13.34 -1.53
C THR A 22 1.58 13.80 -0.13
N LEU A 23 2.09 14.98 0.25
CA LEU A 23 1.75 15.65 1.50
C LEU A 23 1.12 17.00 1.16
N ALA A 24 -0.04 17.28 1.72
CA ALA A 24 -0.73 18.54 1.57
C ALA A 24 -1.55 18.83 2.84
N ASP A 25 -1.39 20.04 3.38
CA ASP A 25 -2.12 20.49 4.57
C ASP A 25 -2.05 19.51 5.76
N GLY A 26 -0.87 18.90 5.97
CA GLY A 26 -0.64 17.95 7.06
C GLY A 26 -1.22 16.56 6.81
N VAL A 27 -1.75 16.28 5.63
CA VAL A 27 -2.30 14.98 5.27
C VAL A 27 -1.41 14.30 4.24
N VAL A 28 -1.04 13.05 4.50
CA VAL A 28 -0.28 12.21 3.57
C VAL A 28 -1.24 11.33 2.78
N TYR A 29 -1.13 11.39 1.46
CA TYR A 29 -1.88 10.51 0.55
C TYR A 29 -0.90 9.53 -0.07
N VAL A 30 -1.12 8.24 0.17
CA VAL A 30 -0.28 7.19 -0.42
C VAL A 30 -0.98 6.63 -1.66
N SER A 31 -0.27 6.60 -2.78
CA SER A 31 -0.78 6.07 -4.04
C SER A 31 -1.18 4.61 -3.92
N GLY A 32 -2.01 4.14 -4.83
CA GLY A 32 -2.32 2.73 -4.94
C GLY A 32 -1.05 1.91 -5.08
N THR A 33 -0.77 1.06 -4.10
CA THR A 33 0.50 0.35 -3.97
C THR A 33 0.28 -1.13 -4.29
N LEU A 34 1.02 -1.63 -5.27
CA LEU A 34 1.01 -3.02 -5.68
C LEU A 34 2.30 -3.73 -5.22
N PRO A 35 2.29 -5.07 -5.17
CA PRO A 35 3.46 -5.83 -4.70
C PRO A 35 4.55 -5.92 -5.78
N PHE A 36 5.18 -4.78 -6.09
CA PHE A 36 6.18 -4.64 -7.13
C PHE A 36 7.57 -4.47 -6.53
N ASP A 37 8.59 -4.97 -7.26
CA ASP A 37 9.98 -4.58 -7.02
C ASP A 37 10.29 -3.25 -7.72
N LYS A 38 11.57 -2.83 -7.70
CA LYS A 38 11.98 -1.54 -8.29
C LYS A 38 11.84 -1.50 -9.82
N GLU A 39 11.78 -2.65 -10.46
CA GLU A 39 11.59 -2.79 -11.91
C GLU A 39 10.13 -3.00 -12.29
N ASN A 40 9.20 -2.83 -11.35
CA ASN A 40 7.76 -3.01 -11.52
C ASN A 40 7.37 -4.46 -11.87
N ASN A 41 8.14 -5.42 -11.41
CA ASN A 41 7.79 -6.84 -11.49
C ASN A 41 7.06 -7.26 -10.22
N VAL A 42 6.03 -8.09 -10.37
CA VAL A 42 5.29 -8.63 -9.23
C VAL A 42 6.22 -9.57 -8.44
N VAL A 43 6.28 -9.37 -7.12
CA VAL A 43 7.05 -10.24 -6.22
C VAL A 43 6.11 -11.21 -5.51
N HIS A 44 6.66 -12.28 -4.97
CA HIS A 44 5.93 -13.28 -4.18
C HIS A 44 4.69 -13.82 -4.89
N VAL A 45 4.82 -14.12 -6.17
CA VAL A 45 3.72 -14.65 -6.99
C VAL A 45 3.06 -15.85 -6.31
N GLY A 46 1.72 -15.82 -6.19
CA GLY A 46 0.96 -16.90 -5.56
C GLY A 46 0.91 -16.86 -4.03
N ASP A 47 1.55 -15.89 -3.38
CA ASP A 47 1.60 -15.78 -1.92
C ASP A 47 0.98 -14.44 -1.47
N ALA A 48 -0.32 -14.46 -1.16
CA ALA A 48 -1.06 -13.28 -0.78
C ALA A 48 -0.54 -12.65 0.52
N ALA A 49 -0.13 -13.46 1.49
CA ALA A 49 0.41 -12.96 2.76
C ALA A 49 1.72 -12.20 2.53
N ALA A 50 2.64 -12.77 1.74
CA ALA A 50 3.92 -12.13 1.44
C ALA A 50 3.73 -10.88 0.58
N GLN A 51 2.81 -10.89 -0.38
CA GLN A 51 2.48 -9.70 -1.18
C GLN A 51 1.90 -8.59 -0.30
N THR A 52 1.03 -8.92 0.63
CA THR A 52 0.45 -7.96 1.57
C THR A 52 1.54 -7.32 2.43
N ARG A 53 2.46 -8.11 2.95
CA ARG A 53 3.58 -7.61 3.73
C ARG A 53 4.44 -6.65 2.90
N HIS A 54 4.74 -7.02 1.67
CA HIS A 54 5.52 -6.19 0.75
C HIS A 54 4.84 -4.85 0.50
N VAL A 55 3.55 -4.85 0.21
CA VAL A 55 2.74 -3.64 -0.01
C VAL A 55 2.75 -2.76 1.25
N LEU A 56 2.51 -3.34 2.42
CA LEU A 56 2.48 -2.56 3.67
C LEU A 56 3.85 -2.01 4.06
N GLU A 57 4.95 -2.70 3.74
CA GLU A 57 6.30 -2.16 3.95
C GLU A 57 6.57 -0.96 3.04
N ILE A 58 6.11 -0.98 1.79
CA ILE A 58 6.23 0.18 0.89
C ILE A 58 5.42 1.36 1.44
N ILE A 59 4.17 1.12 1.83
CA ILE A 59 3.30 2.14 2.42
C ILE A 59 3.94 2.75 3.67
N LYS A 60 4.47 1.90 4.54
CA LYS A 60 5.18 2.33 5.74
C LYS A 60 6.35 3.24 5.41
N SER A 61 7.15 2.90 4.39
CA SER A 61 8.28 3.73 3.99
C SER A 61 7.84 5.11 3.48
N VAL A 62 6.72 5.19 2.77
CA VAL A 62 6.16 6.47 2.32
C VAL A 62 5.74 7.32 3.51
N ILE A 63 5.00 6.74 4.45
CA ILE A 63 4.51 7.43 5.64
C ILE A 63 5.69 7.94 6.49
N GLU A 64 6.69 7.09 6.71
CA GLU A 64 7.87 7.46 7.50
C GLU A 64 8.71 8.53 6.82
N THR A 65 8.83 8.49 5.50
CA THR A 65 9.51 9.54 4.73
C THR A 65 8.81 10.89 4.90
N ALA A 66 7.50 10.89 5.05
CA ALA A 66 6.71 12.10 5.31
C ALA A 66 6.73 12.54 6.78
N GLY A 67 7.34 11.75 7.67
CA GLY A 67 7.46 12.08 9.10
C GLY A 67 6.37 11.46 9.99
N GLY A 68 5.52 10.59 9.45
CA GLY A 68 4.47 9.91 10.21
C GLY A 68 4.83 8.48 10.58
N THR A 69 3.88 7.79 11.16
CA THR A 69 3.98 6.37 11.52
C THR A 69 2.72 5.63 11.08
N MET A 70 2.73 4.31 11.12
CA MET A 70 1.54 3.50 10.78
C MET A 70 0.36 3.79 11.72
N ASP A 71 0.60 4.25 12.94
CA ASP A 71 -0.47 4.66 13.87
C ASP A 71 -1.24 5.89 13.38
N ASP A 72 -0.67 6.66 12.47
CA ASP A 72 -1.31 7.85 11.91
C ASP A 72 -2.28 7.54 10.76
N VAL A 73 -2.33 6.29 10.31
CA VAL A 73 -3.20 5.90 9.21
C VAL A 73 -4.66 5.96 9.62
N THR A 74 -5.47 6.72 8.88
CA THR A 74 -6.87 6.92 9.18
C THR A 74 -7.79 6.05 8.34
N PHE A 75 -7.41 5.74 7.12
CA PHE A 75 -8.27 5.01 6.19
C PHE A 75 -7.46 4.19 5.19
N ASN A 76 -7.89 2.96 4.96
CA ASN A 76 -7.32 2.07 3.94
C ASN A 76 -8.37 1.64 2.92
N SER A 77 -8.04 1.75 1.64
CA SER A 77 -8.79 1.14 0.55
C SER A 77 -8.07 -0.12 0.11
N ILE A 78 -8.73 -1.26 0.17
CA ILE A 78 -8.12 -2.56 -0.12
C ILE A 78 -8.82 -3.18 -1.32
N PHE A 79 -8.03 -3.61 -2.30
CA PHE A 79 -8.50 -4.24 -3.52
C PHE A 79 -7.82 -5.61 -3.64
N ILE A 80 -8.62 -6.67 -3.69
CA ILE A 80 -8.10 -8.03 -3.78
C ILE A 80 -8.66 -8.71 -5.02
N THR A 81 -7.94 -9.69 -5.57
CA THR A 81 -8.36 -10.39 -6.79
C THR A 81 -9.24 -11.59 -6.49
N ASP A 82 -9.19 -12.14 -5.29
CA ASP A 82 -9.95 -13.33 -4.90
C ASP A 82 -10.22 -13.30 -3.40
N TRP A 83 -11.49 -13.46 -3.02
CA TRP A 83 -11.90 -13.53 -1.61
C TRP A 83 -11.25 -14.69 -0.86
N ALA A 84 -10.78 -15.73 -1.56
CA ALA A 84 -10.02 -16.83 -0.94
C ALA A 84 -8.76 -16.34 -0.21
N ASN A 85 -8.21 -15.20 -0.59
CA ASN A 85 -7.01 -14.61 0.01
C ASN A 85 -7.34 -13.67 1.18
N TYR A 86 -8.60 -13.43 1.48
CA TYR A 86 -9.03 -12.42 2.45
C TYR A 86 -8.47 -12.67 3.85
N ALA A 87 -8.55 -13.91 4.33
CA ALA A 87 -8.07 -14.27 5.67
C ALA A 87 -6.55 -14.08 5.80
N ALA A 88 -5.77 -14.50 4.80
CA ALA A 88 -4.31 -14.37 4.81
C ALA A 88 -3.90 -12.89 4.79
N ILE A 89 -4.58 -12.08 3.98
CA ILE A 89 -4.34 -10.64 3.90
C ILE A 89 -4.65 -9.97 5.23
N ASN A 90 -5.78 -10.30 5.85
CA ASN A 90 -6.18 -9.74 7.14
C ASN A 90 -5.20 -10.08 8.25
N GLN A 91 -4.65 -11.29 8.24
CA GLN A 91 -3.70 -11.72 9.26
C GLN A 91 -2.43 -10.87 9.25
N VAL A 92 -1.88 -10.59 8.07
CA VAL A 92 -0.71 -9.70 7.91
C VAL A 92 -1.09 -8.25 8.21
N TYR A 93 -2.23 -7.80 7.72
CA TYR A 93 -2.73 -6.45 7.97
C TYR A 93 -2.82 -6.14 9.46
N ALA A 94 -3.33 -7.08 10.26
CA ALA A 94 -3.45 -6.90 11.70
C ALA A 94 -2.09 -6.69 12.40
N GLU A 95 -1.02 -7.23 11.87
CA GLU A 95 0.32 -7.04 12.43
C GLU A 95 0.80 -5.59 12.33
N TYR A 96 0.33 -4.85 11.32
CA TYR A 96 0.73 -3.47 11.07
C TYR A 96 -0.12 -2.44 11.82
N PHE A 97 -1.28 -2.86 12.32
CA PHE A 97 -2.21 -2.00 13.06
C PHE A 97 -2.64 -2.66 14.36
N PRO A 98 -1.69 -2.83 15.31
CA PRO A 98 -1.99 -3.56 16.56
C PRO A 98 -2.80 -2.76 17.58
N GLY A 99 -2.77 -1.43 17.51
CA GLY A 99 -3.52 -0.54 18.38
C GLY A 99 -4.90 -0.21 17.84
N ASP A 100 -5.24 1.08 17.87
CA ASP A 100 -6.47 1.57 17.25
C ASP A 100 -6.41 1.36 15.74
N LYS A 101 -7.42 0.72 15.20
CA LYS A 101 -7.41 0.32 13.81
C LYS A 101 -7.97 1.42 12.92
N PRO A 102 -7.40 1.61 11.72
CA PRO A 102 -7.96 2.55 10.76
C PRO A 102 -9.31 2.04 10.22
N ALA A 103 -10.12 2.97 9.73
CA ALA A 103 -11.29 2.61 8.94
C ALA A 103 -10.83 2.05 7.59
N ARG A 104 -11.64 1.21 6.95
CA ARG A 104 -11.28 0.64 5.66
C ARG A 104 -12.49 0.14 4.89
N PHE A 105 -12.30 -0.12 3.60
CA PHE A 105 -13.16 -1.03 2.84
C PHE A 105 -12.29 -2.03 2.07
N CYS A 106 -12.91 -3.13 1.64
CA CYS A 106 -12.24 -4.14 0.84
C CYS A 106 -13.21 -4.61 -0.26
N ILE A 107 -12.74 -4.63 -1.50
CA ILE A 107 -13.52 -5.11 -2.63
C ILE A 107 -12.69 -6.10 -3.47
N GLN A 108 -13.39 -6.97 -4.19
CA GLN A 108 -12.76 -7.85 -5.16
C GLN A 108 -12.82 -7.19 -6.55
N CYS A 109 -11.68 -7.16 -7.24
CA CYS A 109 -11.59 -6.58 -8.59
C CYS A 109 -10.35 -7.11 -9.31
N GLY A 110 -10.22 -6.78 -10.60
CA GLY A 110 -8.98 -7.03 -11.34
C GLY A 110 -7.93 -5.97 -11.02
N LEU A 111 -6.65 -6.35 -11.09
CA LEU A 111 -5.52 -5.46 -10.91
C LEU A 111 -4.72 -5.36 -12.20
N VAL A 112 -3.88 -4.32 -12.30
CA VAL A 112 -3.14 -3.99 -13.53
C VAL A 112 -2.16 -5.07 -13.95
N LYS A 113 -1.64 -5.87 -13.01
CA LYS A 113 -0.77 -7.02 -13.28
C LYS A 113 -1.47 -8.29 -12.80
N PRO A 114 -1.57 -9.35 -13.63
CA PRO A 114 -2.35 -10.56 -13.27
C PRO A 114 -1.89 -11.27 -12.01
N ASP A 115 -0.59 -11.24 -11.71
CA ASP A 115 -0.01 -11.93 -10.56
C ASP A 115 -0.10 -11.13 -9.26
N ALA A 116 -0.57 -9.89 -9.31
CA ALA A 116 -0.82 -9.11 -8.10
C ALA A 116 -2.16 -9.55 -7.50
N LEU A 117 -2.16 -9.89 -6.21
CA LEU A 117 -3.33 -10.38 -5.48
C LEU A 117 -3.96 -9.32 -4.59
N ASP A 118 -3.24 -8.23 -4.31
CA ASP A 118 -3.63 -7.19 -3.38
C ASP A 118 -3.13 -5.82 -3.84
N ARG A 119 -3.93 -4.81 -3.61
CA ARG A 119 -3.56 -3.41 -3.79
C ARG A 119 -4.15 -2.60 -2.66
N LYS A 120 -3.37 -1.64 -2.12
CA LYS A 120 -3.86 -0.75 -1.09
C LYS A 120 -3.63 0.71 -1.47
N SER A 121 -4.57 1.54 -1.06
CA SER A 121 -4.44 2.98 -1.08
C SER A 121 -4.72 3.50 0.33
N VAL A 122 -3.90 4.43 0.80
CA VAL A 122 -3.88 4.81 2.21
C VAL A 122 -3.92 6.33 2.39
N VAL A 123 -4.64 6.73 3.38
CA VAL A 123 -4.67 8.12 3.83
C VAL A 123 -4.31 8.18 5.31
#